data_b90c03a0c4d20b66f12e2cebab9dfcd0
#
_entry.id   b90c03a0c4d20b66f12e2cebab9dfcd0
#
_cell.length_a   1.000
_cell.length_b   1.000
_cell.length_c   1.000
_cell.angle_alpha   90.00
_cell.angle_beta   90.00
_cell.angle_gamma   90.00
#
_symmetry.space_group_name_H-M   'P 1'
#
loop_
_entity.id
_entity.type
_entity.pdbx_description
1 polymer ?
#
loop_
_entity_poly.entity_id
_entity_poly.type
_entity_poly.pdbx_seq_one_letter_code
_entity_poly.pdbx_strand_id
1 'polypeptide(L)' 'MKFVIQRVTHASVEVEEQIVGKIGKGYLVLIGVGANDTKADADKLIRKMIGLRIFSDENDKINLSLKDV' A
#
# COMPACT_ATOMS: atom_id res chain seq x y z
N MET A 1 8.78 -10.77 -7.67
CA MET A 1 8.43 -9.48 -7.02
C MET A 1 7.66 -9.75 -5.75
N LYS A 2 7.91 -8.97 -4.73
CA LYS A 2 7.28 -9.15 -3.43
C LYS A 2 6.85 -7.79 -2.87
N PHE A 3 5.62 -7.70 -2.40
CA PHE A 3 5.11 -6.55 -1.67
C PHE A 3 4.90 -6.94 -0.21
N VAL A 4 5.41 -6.11 0.69
CA VAL A 4 5.05 -6.19 2.11
C VAL A 4 4.21 -4.97 2.40
N ILE A 5 2.94 -5.20 2.75
CA ILE A 5 1.93 -4.16 2.87
C ILE A 5 1.60 -3.94 4.33
N GLN A 6 1.70 -2.70 4.78
CA GLN A 6 1.35 -2.29 6.14
C GLN A 6 0.26 -1.22 6.08
N ARG A 7 -0.81 -1.44 6.82
CA ARG A 7 -1.89 -0.47 6.99
C ARG A 7 -1.42 0.67 7.90
N VAL A 8 -1.64 1.91 7.47
CA VAL A 8 -1.23 3.08 8.25
C VAL A 8 -2.34 4.11 8.34
N THR A 9 -2.31 4.95 9.37
CA THR A 9 -3.22 6.09 9.51
C THR A 9 -2.66 7.33 8.83
N HIS A 10 -1.35 7.38 8.67
CA HIS A 10 -0.64 8.41 7.93
C HIS A 10 0.73 7.90 7.53
N ALA A 11 1.30 8.47 6.50
CA ALA A 11 2.67 8.22 6.09
C ALA A 11 3.23 9.44 5.36
N SER A 12 4.54 9.60 5.41
CA SER A 12 5.22 10.66 4.69
C SER A 12 6.59 10.20 4.21
N VAL A 13 7.10 10.86 3.19
CA VAL A 13 8.45 10.64 2.68
C VAL A 13 9.22 11.96 2.79
N GLU A 14 10.36 11.90 3.44
CA GLU A 14 11.23 13.04 3.65
C GLU A 14 12.54 12.83 2.90
N VAL A 15 12.97 13.85 2.17
CA VAL A 15 14.26 13.86 1.45
C VAL A 15 14.95 15.18 1.77
N GLU A 16 16.18 15.09 2.25
CA GLU A 16 16.99 16.26 2.64
C GLU A 16 16.24 17.21 3.57
N GLU A 17 15.60 16.65 4.60
CA GLU A 17 14.82 17.36 5.62
C GLU A 17 13.55 18.05 5.10
N GLN A 18 13.13 17.70 3.86
CA GLN A 18 11.89 18.20 3.27
C GLN A 18 10.91 17.06 3.02
N ILE A 19 9.66 17.26 3.40
CA ILE A 19 8.59 16.30 3.13
C ILE A 19 8.19 16.44 1.67
N VAL A 20 8.47 15.41 0.86
CA VAL A 20 8.17 15.39 -0.57
C VAL A 20 6.88 14.62 -0.90
N GLY A 21 6.32 13.89 0.06
CA GLY A 21 5.06 13.19 -0.10
C GLY A 21 4.43 12.92 1.25
N LYS A 22 3.11 13.02 1.32
CA LYS A 22 2.36 12.80 2.55
C LYS A 22 0.98 12.24 2.22
N ILE A 23 0.55 11.26 3.00
CA ILE A 23 -0.80 10.69 2.89
C ILE A 23 -1.43 10.59 4.28
N GLY A 24 -2.77 10.53 4.32
CA GLY A 24 -3.52 10.10 5.49
C GLY A 24 -3.62 8.56 5.51
N LYS A 25 -4.81 8.05 5.73
CA LYS A 25 -5.07 6.62 5.81
C LYS A 25 -4.72 5.91 4.50
N GLY A 26 -3.97 4.84 4.58
CA GLY A 26 -3.53 4.09 3.40
C GLY A 26 -2.55 2.99 3.73
N TYR A 27 -1.63 2.72 2.79
CA TYR A 27 -0.62 1.67 2.91
C TYR A 27 0.79 2.23 2.91
N LEU A 28 1.65 1.59 3.70
CA LEU A 28 3.09 1.60 3.50
C LEU A 28 3.46 0.29 2.80
N VAL A 29 4.10 0.37 1.65
CA VAL A 29 4.43 -0.81 0.85
C VAL A 29 5.94 -0.90 0.67
N LEU A 30 6.52 -2.02 1.11
CA LEU A 30 7.92 -2.35 0.84
C LEU A 30 7.95 -3.27 -0.38
N ILE A 31 8.71 -2.90 -1.39
CA ILE A 31 8.73 -3.59 -2.69
C ILE A 31 10.09 -4.24 -2.90
N GLY A 32 10.10 -5.57 -3.08
CA GLY A 32 11.27 -6.32 -3.49
C GLY A 32 11.13 -6.73 -4.95
N VAL A 33 12.13 -6.41 -5.77
CA VAL A 33 12.13 -6.69 -7.21
C VAL A 33 13.27 -7.65 -7.53
N GLY A 34 12.94 -8.78 -8.18
CA GLY A 34 13.94 -9.73 -8.67
C GLY A 34 14.35 -9.42 -10.11
N ALA A 35 15.49 -10.00 -10.53
CA ALA A 35 16.05 -9.74 -11.86
C ALA A 35 15.13 -10.20 -13.01
N ASN A 36 14.27 -11.19 -12.76
CA ASN A 36 13.35 -11.74 -13.76
C ASN A 36 11.93 -11.19 -13.67
N ASP A 37 11.69 -10.22 -12.80
CA ASP A 37 10.38 -9.64 -12.64
C ASP A 37 10.05 -8.68 -13.80
N THR A 38 8.79 -8.69 -14.20
CA THR A 38 8.29 -7.90 -15.32
C THR A 38 7.23 -6.91 -14.86
N LYS A 39 6.85 -5.99 -15.75
CA LYS A 39 5.75 -5.07 -15.51
C LYS A 39 4.43 -5.82 -15.25
N ALA A 40 4.22 -6.96 -15.93
CA ALA A 40 3.04 -7.79 -15.72
C ALA A 40 2.95 -8.32 -14.29
N ASP A 41 4.09 -8.69 -13.70
CA ASP A 41 4.13 -9.12 -12.30
C ASP A 41 3.75 -7.98 -11.35
N ALA A 42 4.25 -6.78 -11.62
CA ALA A 42 3.91 -5.59 -10.85
C ALA A 42 2.42 -5.27 -10.94
N ASP A 43 1.85 -5.28 -12.13
CA ASP A 43 0.43 -5.00 -12.36
C ASP A 43 -0.46 -5.98 -11.61
N LYS A 44 -0.10 -7.25 -11.61
CA LYS A 44 -0.82 -8.31 -10.90
C LYS A 44 -0.83 -8.07 -9.39
N LEU A 45 0.33 -7.74 -8.81
CA LEU A 45 0.43 -7.46 -7.38
C LEU A 45 -0.31 -6.18 -6.99
N ILE A 46 -0.24 -5.14 -7.82
CA ILE A 46 -0.96 -3.88 -7.59
C ILE A 46 -2.47 -4.12 -7.55
N ARG A 47 -3.01 -4.91 -8.46
CA ARG A 47 -4.43 -5.26 -8.49
C ARG A 47 -4.86 -5.98 -7.22
N LYS A 48 -4.05 -6.93 -6.74
CA LYS A 48 -4.31 -7.63 -5.48
C LYS A 48 -4.26 -6.67 -4.30
N MET A 49 -3.27 -5.80 -4.26
CA MET A 49 -3.09 -4.83 -3.19
C MET A 49 -4.30 -3.90 -3.06
N ILE A 50 -4.80 -3.38 -4.19
CA ILE A 50 -5.95 -2.47 -4.19
C ILE A 50 -7.21 -3.16 -3.69
N GLY A 51 -7.35 -4.46 -3.95
CA GLY A 51 -8.52 -5.24 -3.56
C GLY A 51 -8.46 -5.85 -2.16
N LEU A 52 -7.34 -5.73 -1.44
CA LEU A 52 -7.23 -6.27 -0.08
C LEU A 52 -8.18 -5.53 0.88
N ARG A 53 -8.97 -6.30 1.62
CA ARG A 53 -9.98 -5.77 2.54
C ARG A 53 -9.43 -5.81 3.97
N ILE A 54 -8.41 -4.99 4.25
CA ILE A 54 -7.71 -4.97 5.53
C ILE A 54 -7.93 -3.71 6.36
N PHE A 55 -8.76 -2.79 5.89
CA PHE A 55 -9.15 -1.61 6.67
C PHE A 55 -10.42 -1.89 7.48
N SER A 56 -10.50 -1.30 8.67
CA SER A 56 -11.66 -1.45 9.53
C SER A 56 -12.84 -0.61 9.02
N ASP A 57 -14.04 -1.19 9.09
CA ASP A 57 -15.28 -0.48 8.79
C ASP A 57 -15.83 0.25 10.02
N GLU A 58 -17.06 0.79 9.92
CA GLU A 58 -17.75 1.52 11.00
C GLU A 58 -17.94 0.67 12.27
N ASN A 59 -18.02 -0.64 12.10
CA ASN A 59 -18.23 -1.60 13.19
C ASN A 59 -16.92 -2.17 13.74
N ASP A 60 -15.78 -1.57 13.36
CA ASP A 60 -14.43 -1.99 13.73
C ASP A 60 -14.12 -3.42 13.26
N LYS A 61 -14.71 -3.84 12.15
CA LYS A 61 -14.43 -5.11 11.50
C LYS A 61 -13.55 -4.87 10.28
N ILE A 62 -12.56 -5.71 10.08
CA ILE A 62 -11.70 -5.65 8.89
C ILE A 62 -12.51 -6.06 7.68
N ASN A 63 -12.88 -5.11 6.83
CA ASN A 63 -13.80 -5.33 5.73
C ASN A 63 -13.57 -4.42 4.52
N LEU A 64 -12.92 -3.28 4.69
CA LEU A 64 -12.77 -2.29 3.63
C LEU A 64 -11.46 -2.44 2.88
N SER A 65 -11.51 -2.21 1.57
CA SER A 65 -10.33 -2.17 0.71
C SER A 65 -9.77 -0.75 0.59
N LEU A 66 -8.64 -0.60 -0.08
CA LEU A 66 -8.04 0.70 -0.35
C LEU A 66 -8.98 1.63 -1.12
N LYS A 67 -9.82 1.07 -1.98
CA LYS A 67 -10.81 1.83 -2.75
C LYS A 67 -11.91 2.43 -1.90
N ASP A 68 -12.16 1.84 -0.72
CA ASP A 68 -13.25 2.24 0.17
C ASP A 68 -12.85 3.32 1.17
N VAL A 69 -11.54 3.59 1.28
CA VAL A 69 -11.00 4.55 2.26
C VAL A 69 -10.25 5.75 1.57
#